data_69b9f34ef37e804342c8d3b97dc1db95
#
_entry.id   69b9f34ef37e804342c8d3b97dc1db95
#
_cell.length_a   1.000
_cell.length_b   1.000
_cell.length_c   1.000
_cell.angle_alpha   90.00
_cell.angle_beta   90.00
_cell.angle_gamma   90.00
#
_symmetry.space_group_name_H-M   'P 1'
#
loop_
_entity.id
_entity.type
_entity.pdbx_description
1 polymer ?
#
loop_
_entity_poly.entity_id
_entity_poly.type
_entity_poly.pdbx_seq_one_letter_code
_entity_poly.pdbx_strand_id
1 'polypeptide(L)'
;MSKSFMRYLRVALPAVVLATSCATPINELTFITVATTLPASNESTTTTIAPSERVETVVTNNLGTINRVVRDFSRIYEARAQCGRTPEQCPVNEMTVKGSPLHSSLTEIMNERIVGNLYTRSDAGKLRVRIESVEIIDTNRATVHTCIFDSVVLFDSGQIDGPADDIVFDDLVISAFMVWNVQLDNGTWKWVSSTATQRKIGGDICGFAN
;
A
#
# COMPACT_ATOMS: atom_id res chain seq x y z
N MET A 1 -42.55 -5.72 29.96
CA MET A 1 -41.55 -4.70 30.34
C MET A 1 -40.36 -5.39 30.95
N SER A 2 -39.36 -5.71 30.15
CA SER A 2 -38.10 -6.26 30.65
C SER A 2 -36.97 -5.50 29.94
N LYS A 3 -36.28 -4.66 30.71
CA LYS A 3 -35.14 -3.87 30.24
C LYS A 3 -33.92 -4.78 30.23
N SER A 4 -33.55 -5.27 29.05
CA SER A 4 -32.29 -5.99 28.86
C SER A 4 -31.14 -4.98 28.78
N PHE A 5 -30.34 -4.95 29.83
CA PHE A 5 -29.13 -4.14 29.94
C PHE A 5 -28.04 -4.82 29.11
N MET A 6 -27.82 -4.35 27.90
CA MET A 6 -26.71 -4.83 27.07
C MET A 6 -25.43 -4.13 27.53
N ARG A 7 -24.60 -4.91 28.24
CA ARG A 7 -23.28 -4.49 28.72
C ARG A 7 -22.34 -4.34 27.52
N TYR A 8 -21.96 -3.12 27.21
CA TYR A 8 -20.84 -2.84 26.34
C TYR A 8 -19.56 -3.45 26.91
N LEU A 9 -19.13 -4.55 26.32
CA LEU A 9 -17.81 -5.12 26.56
C LEU A 9 -16.79 -4.22 25.85
N ARG A 10 -16.19 -3.31 26.61
CA ARG A 10 -15.01 -2.57 26.15
C ARG A 10 -13.87 -3.56 26.02
N VAL A 11 -13.59 -4.00 24.80
CA VAL A 11 -12.35 -4.71 24.48
C VAL A 11 -11.23 -3.69 24.62
N ALA A 12 -10.50 -3.77 25.72
CA ALA A 12 -9.28 -3.02 25.91
C ALA A 12 -8.24 -3.59 24.93
N LEU A 13 -7.88 -2.83 23.92
CA LEU A 13 -6.71 -3.10 23.09
C LEU A 13 -5.48 -3.17 23.99
N PRO A 14 -4.64 -4.21 23.87
CA PRO A 14 -3.38 -4.23 24.57
C PRO A 14 -2.50 -3.10 24.03
N ALA A 15 -2.10 -2.20 24.91
CA ALA A 15 -1.09 -1.22 24.65
C ALA A 15 0.22 -1.97 24.33
N VAL A 16 0.62 -1.97 23.07
CA VAL A 16 1.95 -2.40 22.66
C VAL A 16 2.92 -1.37 23.22
N VAL A 17 3.61 -1.76 24.30
CA VAL A 17 4.71 -1.01 24.87
C VAL A 17 5.84 -1.04 23.84
N LEU A 18 5.98 0.04 23.10
CA LEU A 18 7.16 0.28 22.27
C LEU A 18 8.33 0.57 23.21
N ALA A 19 9.24 -0.39 23.31
CA ALA A 19 10.53 -0.20 23.94
C ALA A 19 11.25 0.97 23.22
N THR A 20 11.49 2.03 23.97
CA THR A 20 12.31 3.17 23.60
C THR A 20 13.75 2.70 23.43
N SER A 21 14.16 2.42 22.20
CA SER A 21 15.57 2.32 21.84
C SER A 21 16.11 3.72 21.62
N CYS A 22 17.15 4.06 22.35
CA CYS A 22 17.90 5.30 22.25
C CYS A 22 18.26 5.63 20.79
N ALA A 23 17.72 6.75 20.30
CA ALA A 23 18.10 7.31 19.03
C ALA A 23 19.47 7.98 19.16
N THR A 24 20.47 7.41 18.51
CA THR A 24 21.70 8.14 18.13
C THR A 24 21.31 9.10 16.99
N PRO A 25 21.78 10.36 17.01
CA PRO A 25 21.52 11.29 15.92
C PRO A 25 22.22 10.81 14.64
N ILE A 26 21.44 10.52 13.61
CA ILE A 26 21.95 10.24 12.29
C ILE A 26 22.25 11.59 11.63
N ASN A 27 23.53 11.79 11.33
CA ASN A 27 24.07 12.89 10.57
C ASN A 27 23.37 13.06 9.21
N GLU A 28 23.31 14.31 8.79
CA GLU A 28 22.86 14.81 7.49
C GLU A 28 23.26 13.90 6.33
N LEU A 29 22.26 13.40 5.60
CA LEU A 29 22.46 12.79 4.30
C LEU A 29 22.76 13.90 3.29
N THR A 30 24.03 14.12 3.04
CA THR A 30 24.55 14.95 1.97
C THR A 30 24.18 14.30 0.63
N PHE A 31 23.39 14.96 -0.17
CA PHE A 31 23.15 14.56 -1.56
C PHE A 31 24.46 14.68 -2.33
N ILE A 32 25.06 13.55 -2.68
CA ILE A 32 26.19 13.52 -3.60
C ILE A 32 25.63 13.61 -5.02
N THR A 33 25.67 14.82 -5.58
CA THR A 33 25.50 15.02 -7.01
C THR A 33 26.79 14.48 -7.68
N VAL A 34 26.72 13.31 -8.30
CA VAL A 34 27.83 12.81 -9.11
C VAL A 34 27.83 13.58 -10.42
N ALA A 35 28.65 14.64 -10.46
CA ALA A 35 29.06 15.26 -11.72
C ALA A 35 30.09 14.35 -12.38
N THR A 36 29.70 13.66 -13.44
CA THR A 36 30.62 12.89 -14.29
C THR A 36 31.41 13.86 -15.16
N THR A 37 32.59 14.28 -14.70
CA THR A 37 33.58 14.92 -15.53
C THR A 37 34.39 13.82 -16.25
N LEU A 38 34.25 13.75 -17.56
CA LEU A 38 35.10 12.92 -18.43
C LEU A 38 36.48 13.56 -18.54
N PRO A 39 37.57 12.88 -18.24
CA PRO A 39 38.90 13.31 -18.68
C PRO A 39 39.11 12.84 -20.11
N ALA A 40 39.44 13.77 -20.98
CA ALA A 40 40.02 13.49 -22.27
C ALA A 40 41.46 12.99 -22.06
N SER A 41 41.78 11.81 -22.52
CA SER A 41 43.17 11.44 -22.85
C SER A 41 43.18 10.34 -23.89
N ASN A 42 43.95 10.65 -24.96
CA ASN A 42 44.32 9.75 -26.03
C ASN A 42 45.09 8.55 -25.50
N GLU A 43 44.77 7.35 -25.98
CA GLU A 43 45.71 6.47 -26.66
C GLU A 43 45.01 5.22 -27.20
N SER A 44 45.38 4.90 -28.40
CA SER A 44 44.90 3.85 -29.25
C SER A 44 45.29 2.47 -28.72
N THR A 45 44.30 1.60 -28.45
CA THR A 45 44.52 0.15 -28.59
C THR A 45 43.17 -0.48 -28.95
N THR A 46 43.12 -1.02 -30.15
CA THR A 46 41.99 -1.71 -30.72
C THR A 46 41.72 -3.00 -29.96
N THR A 47 40.67 -3.02 -29.16
CA THR A 47 40.02 -4.27 -28.72
C THR A 47 38.53 -4.11 -28.96
N THR A 48 38.05 -4.78 -29.99
CA THR A 48 36.63 -4.84 -30.35
C THR A 48 35.90 -5.59 -29.25
N ILE A 49 35.26 -4.86 -28.37
CA ILE A 49 34.23 -5.38 -27.46
C ILE A 49 32.96 -4.66 -27.85
N ALA A 50 31.98 -5.41 -28.34
CA ALA A 50 30.64 -4.93 -28.63
C ALA A 50 29.85 -4.75 -27.31
N PRO A 51 29.64 -3.51 -26.80
CA PRO A 51 29.00 -3.32 -25.49
C PRO A 51 27.52 -2.89 -25.59
N SER A 52 26.96 -2.77 -26.80
CA SER A 52 25.69 -2.05 -26.93
C SER A 52 24.42 -2.92 -26.71
N GLU A 53 24.47 -4.20 -27.09
CA GLU A 53 23.24 -5.02 -27.06
C GLU A 53 22.80 -5.47 -25.65
N ARG A 54 23.76 -5.65 -24.76
CA ARG A 54 23.47 -6.20 -23.42
C ARG A 54 22.82 -5.17 -22.49
N VAL A 55 23.15 -3.89 -22.65
CA VAL A 55 22.61 -2.81 -21.81
C VAL A 55 21.19 -2.45 -22.25
N GLU A 56 20.92 -2.40 -23.54
CA GLU A 56 19.57 -2.10 -24.05
C GLU A 56 18.58 -3.22 -23.72
N THR A 57 18.98 -4.48 -23.78
CA THR A 57 18.12 -5.61 -23.45
C THR A 57 17.74 -5.62 -21.97
N VAL A 58 18.65 -5.28 -21.06
CA VAL A 58 18.38 -5.21 -19.61
C VAL A 58 17.43 -4.05 -19.29
N VAL A 59 17.64 -2.89 -19.88
CA VAL A 59 16.78 -1.71 -19.65
C VAL A 59 15.37 -1.95 -20.20
N THR A 60 15.25 -2.55 -21.37
CA THR A 60 13.96 -2.86 -21.99
C THR A 60 13.19 -3.91 -21.19
N ASN A 61 13.86 -4.94 -20.68
CA ASN A 61 13.25 -5.96 -19.83
C ASN A 61 12.77 -5.38 -18.50
N ASN A 62 13.51 -4.46 -17.90
CA ASN A 62 13.11 -3.81 -16.66
C ASN A 62 11.87 -2.91 -16.86
N LEU A 63 11.80 -2.15 -17.93
CA LEU A 63 10.63 -1.31 -18.25
C LEU A 63 9.37 -2.15 -18.42
N GLY A 64 9.46 -3.27 -19.13
CA GLY A 64 8.33 -4.19 -19.30
C GLY A 64 7.84 -4.75 -17.95
N THR A 65 8.78 -5.12 -17.08
CA THR A 65 8.46 -5.61 -15.73
C THR A 65 7.87 -4.52 -14.86
N ILE A 66 8.43 -3.31 -14.85
CA ILE A 66 7.90 -2.15 -14.12
C ILE A 66 6.45 -1.87 -14.54
N ASN A 67 6.17 -1.82 -15.83
CA ASN A 67 4.82 -1.58 -16.34
C ASN A 67 3.82 -2.67 -15.89
N ARG A 68 4.26 -3.93 -15.80
CA ARG A 68 3.43 -5.02 -15.27
C ARG A 68 3.16 -4.83 -13.77
N VAL A 69 4.19 -4.50 -12.98
CA VAL A 69 4.04 -4.19 -11.54
C VAL A 69 3.04 -3.06 -11.33
N VAL A 70 3.21 -1.94 -12.05
CA VAL A 70 2.31 -0.77 -11.96
C VAL A 70 0.87 -1.15 -12.28
N ARG A 71 0.65 -1.85 -13.39
CA ARG A 71 -0.68 -2.28 -13.82
C ARG A 71 -1.34 -3.20 -12.80
N ASP A 72 -0.63 -4.23 -12.34
CA ASP A 72 -1.17 -5.22 -11.41
C ASP A 72 -1.40 -4.58 -10.03
N PHE A 73 -0.50 -3.71 -9.58
CA PHE A 73 -0.67 -2.95 -8.34
C PHE A 73 -1.91 -2.04 -8.38
N SER A 74 -2.10 -1.28 -9.46
CA SER A 74 -3.27 -0.41 -9.64
C SER A 74 -4.57 -1.20 -9.62
N ARG A 75 -4.62 -2.33 -10.33
CA ARG A 75 -5.79 -3.21 -10.35
C ARG A 75 -6.13 -3.74 -8.95
N ILE A 76 -5.13 -4.15 -8.17
CA ILE A 76 -5.35 -4.62 -6.79
C ILE A 76 -5.85 -3.47 -5.91
N TYR A 77 -5.33 -2.26 -6.11
CA TYR A 77 -5.75 -1.11 -5.33
C TYR A 77 -7.21 -0.71 -5.61
N GLU A 78 -7.66 -0.83 -6.85
CA GLU A 78 -9.07 -0.68 -7.24
C GLU A 78 -9.95 -1.77 -6.60
N ALA A 79 -9.50 -3.04 -6.64
CA ALA A 79 -10.19 -4.14 -5.97
C ALA A 79 -10.32 -3.92 -4.46
N ARG A 80 -9.30 -3.35 -3.81
CA ARG A 80 -9.35 -2.97 -2.40
C ARG A 80 -10.46 -1.95 -2.11
N ALA A 81 -10.67 -0.98 -2.97
CA ALA A 81 -11.77 -0.02 -2.81
C ALA A 81 -13.14 -0.73 -2.87
N GLN A 82 -13.27 -1.77 -3.71
CA GLN A 82 -14.47 -2.60 -3.76
C GLN A 82 -14.66 -3.43 -2.48
N CYS A 83 -13.58 -3.95 -1.89
CA CYS A 83 -13.64 -4.68 -0.61
C CYS A 83 -14.26 -3.84 0.52
N GLY A 84 -14.09 -2.52 0.48
CA GLY A 84 -14.75 -1.65 1.45
C GLY A 84 -16.27 -1.63 1.31
N ARG A 85 -16.79 -1.74 0.09
CA ARG A 85 -18.22 -1.70 -0.21
C ARG A 85 -18.92 -3.04 0.02
N THR A 86 -18.25 -4.12 -0.29
CA THR A 86 -18.76 -5.49 -0.18
C THR A 86 -17.69 -6.40 0.42
N PRO A 87 -17.46 -6.34 1.76
CA PRO A 87 -16.39 -7.08 2.42
C PRO A 87 -16.43 -8.59 2.17
N GLU A 88 -17.63 -9.17 2.05
CA GLU A 88 -17.86 -10.60 1.80
C GLU A 88 -17.34 -11.06 0.44
N GLN A 89 -17.24 -10.14 -0.52
CA GLN A 89 -16.80 -10.41 -1.89
C GLN A 89 -15.34 -9.98 -2.12
N CYS A 90 -14.62 -9.62 -1.06
CA CYS A 90 -13.24 -9.19 -1.19
C CYS A 90 -12.32 -10.31 -1.68
N PRO A 91 -11.64 -10.16 -2.84
CA PRO A 91 -10.80 -11.21 -3.40
C PRO A 91 -9.39 -11.21 -2.79
N VAL A 92 -9.28 -11.37 -1.46
CA VAL A 92 -8.01 -11.28 -0.71
C VAL A 92 -6.94 -12.20 -1.31
N ASN A 93 -7.28 -13.42 -1.73
CA ASN A 93 -6.35 -14.39 -2.33
C ASN A 93 -5.81 -13.97 -3.71
N GLU A 94 -6.55 -13.11 -4.42
CA GLU A 94 -6.10 -12.56 -5.72
C GLU A 94 -5.21 -11.34 -5.54
N MET A 95 -5.40 -10.61 -4.45
CA MET A 95 -4.69 -9.37 -4.13
C MET A 95 -3.36 -9.61 -3.44
N THR A 96 -3.27 -10.65 -2.62
CA THR A 96 -2.13 -10.90 -1.74
C THR A 96 -1.53 -12.28 -1.97
N VAL A 97 -0.24 -12.41 -1.63
CA VAL A 97 0.42 -13.73 -1.60
C VAL A 97 -0.09 -14.49 -0.38
N LYS A 98 -0.62 -15.68 -0.59
CA LYS A 98 -1.19 -16.52 0.48
C LYS A 98 -0.17 -16.74 1.60
N GLY A 99 -0.60 -16.53 2.84
CA GLY A 99 0.23 -16.67 4.05
C GLY A 99 1.20 -15.51 4.29
N SER A 100 1.19 -14.48 3.45
CA SER A 100 1.98 -13.26 3.69
C SER A 100 1.39 -12.43 4.84
N PRO A 101 2.18 -11.52 5.45
CA PRO A 101 1.68 -10.64 6.51
C PRO A 101 0.46 -9.84 6.09
N LEU A 102 0.46 -9.31 4.85
CA LEU A 102 -0.67 -8.51 4.36
C LEU A 102 -1.91 -9.37 4.04
N HIS A 103 -1.72 -10.63 3.62
CA HIS A 103 -2.82 -11.58 3.46
C HIS A 103 -3.56 -11.80 4.78
N SER A 104 -2.82 -12.04 5.87
CA SER A 104 -3.40 -12.26 7.20
C SER A 104 -4.13 -11.01 7.69
N SER A 105 -3.48 -9.85 7.63
CA SER A 105 -4.08 -8.58 8.07
C SER A 105 -5.33 -8.21 7.26
N LEU A 106 -5.31 -8.39 5.93
CA LEU A 106 -6.46 -8.07 5.10
C LEU A 106 -7.63 -9.01 5.36
N THR A 107 -7.34 -10.30 5.57
CA THR A 107 -8.36 -11.28 5.94
C THR A 107 -9.03 -10.94 7.26
N GLU A 108 -8.22 -10.57 8.27
CA GLU A 108 -8.73 -10.14 9.58
C GLU A 108 -9.61 -8.90 9.47
N ILE A 109 -9.15 -7.86 8.78
CA ILE A 109 -9.91 -6.63 8.56
C ILE A 109 -11.25 -6.92 7.85
N MET A 110 -11.25 -7.79 6.84
CA MET A 110 -12.51 -8.13 6.15
C MET A 110 -13.45 -8.90 7.06
N ASN A 111 -12.96 -9.84 7.86
CA ASN A 111 -13.77 -10.56 8.85
C ASN A 111 -14.36 -9.62 9.91
N GLU A 112 -13.58 -8.67 10.42
CA GLU A 112 -14.07 -7.66 11.35
C GLU A 112 -15.19 -6.81 10.73
N ARG A 113 -15.02 -6.43 9.47
CA ARG A 113 -16.06 -5.66 8.75
C ARG A 113 -17.35 -6.47 8.56
N ILE A 114 -17.23 -7.73 8.18
CA ILE A 114 -18.40 -8.63 8.00
C ILE A 114 -19.13 -8.82 9.34
N VAL A 115 -18.41 -9.14 10.41
CA VAL A 115 -18.98 -9.36 11.74
C VAL A 115 -19.59 -8.07 12.32
N GLY A 116 -18.97 -6.93 12.05
CA GLY A 116 -19.43 -5.62 12.51
C GLY A 116 -20.46 -4.96 11.61
N ASN A 117 -20.89 -5.59 10.52
CA ASN A 117 -21.73 -4.99 9.48
C ASN A 117 -21.18 -3.64 8.95
N LEU A 118 -19.84 -3.55 8.86
CA LEU A 118 -19.15 -2.32 8.46
C LEU A 118 -18.91 -2.29 6.95
N TYR A 119 -19.25 -1.16 6.33
CA TYR A 119 -19.10 -0.99 4.89
C TYR A 119 -18.74 0.46 4.53
N THR A 120 -18.32 0.68 3.30
CA THR A 120 -18.04 2.00 2.75
C THR A 120 -18.98 2.33 1.60
N ARG A 121 -19.22 3.62 1.37
CA ARG A 121 -20.05 4.10 0.26
C ARG A 121 -19.19 4.79 -0.78
N SER A 122 -19.59 4.71 -2.04
CA SER A 122 -18.87 5.36 -3.14
C SER A 122 -18.96 6.89 -3.14
N ASP A 123 -19.99 7.43 -2.48
CA ASP A 123 -20.28 8.86 -2.36
C ASP A 123 -19.69 9.51 -1.09
N ALA A 124 -19.11 8.70 -0.19
CA ALA A 124 -18.60 9.16 1.10
C ALA A 124 -17.07 8.99 1.20
N GLY A 125 -16.37 10.04 0.85
CA GLY A 125 -14.91 10.06 0.85
C GLY A 125 -14.28 9.44 -0.39
N LYS A 126 -12.94 9.39 -0.40
CA LYS A 126 -12.14 8.91 -1.54
C LYS A 126 -10.89 8.19 -1.06
N LEU A 127 -10.59 7.07 -1.71
CA LEU A 127 -9.31 6.40 -1.60
C LEU A 127 -8.50 6.72 -2.86
N ARG A 128 -7.38 7.42 -2.71
CA ARG A 128 -6.49 7.80 -3.81
C ARG A 128 -5.10 7.23 -3.58
N VAL A 129 -4.47 6.79 -4.66
CA VAL A 129 -3.08 6.34 -4.64
C VAL A 129 -2.32 6.95 -5.81
N ARG A 130 -1.08 7.33 -5.55
CA ARG A 130 -0.11 7.70 -6.58
C ARG A 130 1.12 6.82 -6.38
N ILE A 131 1.52 6.12 -7.44
CA ILE A 131 2.78 5.37 -7.46
C ILE A 131 3.89 6.39 -7.72
N GLU A 132 4.82 6.48 -6.79
CA GLU A 132 5.97 7.38 -6.86
C GLU A 132 7.14 6.72 -7.61
N SER A 133 7.41 5.45 -7.27
CA SER A 133 8.46 4.67 -7.92
C SER A 133 8.25 3.17 -7.77
N VAL A 134 8.91 2.41 -8.63
CA VAL A 134 9.00 0.95 -8.57
C VAL A 134 10.44 0.54 -8.68
N GLU A 135 10.90 -0.26 -7.73
CA GLU A 135 12.24 -0.85 -7.69
C GLU A 135 12.13 -2.36 -7.90
N ILE A 136 12.76 -2.89 -8.95
CA ILE A 136 12.83 -4.33 -9.21
C ILE A 136 14.00 -4.91 -8.42
N ILE A 137 13.69 -5.76 -7.44
CA ILE A 137 14.69 -6.43 -6.61
C ILE A 137 15.27 -7.64 -7.34
N ASP A 138 14.39 -8.46 -7.92
CA ASP A 138 14.76 -9.61 -8.76
C ASP A 138 13.61 -9.99 -9.73
N THR A 139 13.69 -11.13 -10.34
CA THR A 139 12.70 -11.60 -11.33
C THR A 139 11.29 -11.73 -10.77
N ASN A 140 11.16 -11.92 -9.45
CA ASN A 140 9.89 -12.24 -8.78
C ASN A 140 9.54 -11.29 -7.64
N ARG A 141 10.39 -10.34 -7.30
CA ARG A 141 10.17 -9.39 -6.20
C ARG A 141 10.43 -7.96 -6.64
N ALA A 142 9.57 -7.08 -6.19
CA ALA A 142 9.72 -5.65 -6.38
C ALA A 142 9.23 -4.87 -5.15
N THR A 143 9.67 -3.62 -5.04
CA THR A 143 9.19 -2.66 -4.07
C THR A 143 8.47 -1.54 -4.81
N VAL A 144 7.27 -1.18 -4.34
CA VAL A 144 6.47 -0.08 -4.87
C VAL A 144 6.36 1.00 -3.81
N HIS A 145 6.78 2.21 -4.13
CA HIS A 145 6.62 3.39 -3.28
C HIS A 145 5.39 4.15 -3.72
N THR A 146 4.53 4.49 -2.78
CA THR A 146 3.28 5.20 -3.08
C THR A 146 3.03 6.30 -2.08
N CYS A 147 2.26 7.31 -2.51
CA CYS A 147 1.54 8.17 -1.60
C CYS A 147 0.05 7.84 -1.66
N ILE A 148 -0.57 7.62 -0.50
CA ILE A 148 -1.99 7.32 -0.38
C ILE A 148 -2.71 8.43 0.38
N PHE A 149 -3.95 8.69 -0.03
CA PHE A 149 -4.87 9.55 0.69
C PHE A 149 -6.19 8.78 0.85
N ASP A 150 -6.58 8.57 2.09
CA ASP A 150 -7.80 7.87 2.47
C ASP A 150 -8.68 8.81 3.29
N SER A 151 -9.81 9.19 2.73
CA SER A 151 -10.89 9.92 3.40
C SER A 151 -12.20 9.16 3.34
N VAL A 152 -12.12 7.85 3.08
CA VAL A 152 -13.29 6.99 2.98
C VAL A 152 -13.97 6.90 4.34
N VAL A 153 -15.28 7.10 4.34
CA VAL A 153 -16.10 6.97 5.55
C VAL A 153 -16.55 5.52 5.70
N LEU A 154 -16.33 4.96 6.88
CA LEU A 154 -16.80 3.64 7.27
C LEU A 154 -18.12 3.79 8.02
N PHE A 155 -19.14 3.07 7.59
CA PHE A 155 -20.46 3.07 8.18
C PHE A 155 -20.76 1.74 8.88
N ASP A 156 -21.53 1.79 9.94
CA ASP A 156 -22.21 0.65 10.53
C ASP A 156 -23.63 0.61 9.94
N SER A 157 -24.00 -0.46 9.26
CA SER A 157 -25.33 -0.62 8.67
C SER A 157 -26.43 -0.93 9.69
N GLY A 158 -26.07 -1.05 10.98
CA GLY A 158 -27.00 -1.38 12.03
C GLY A 158 -27.53 -2.81 11.95
N GLN A 159 -28.68 -3.07 12.61
CA GLN A 159 -29.33 -4.36 12.54
C GLN A 159 -30.09 -4.53 11.22
N ILE A 160 -29.98 -5.72 10.66
CA ILE A 160 -30.47 -6.14 9.32
C ILE A 160 -31.97 -5.84 9.09
N ASP A 161 -32.76 -5.65 10.12
CA ASP A 161 -34.23 -5.50 10.07
C ASP A 161 -34.73 -4.07 10.36
N GLY A 162 -33.85 -3.07 10.50
CA GLY A 162 -34.21 -1.68 10.71
C GLY A 162 -34.08 -0.82 9.45
N PRO A 163 -34.68 0.39 9.41
CA PRO A 163 -34.26 1.37 8.43
C PRO A 163 -32.75 1.54 8.60
N ALA A 164 -32.02 1.54 7.47
CA ALA A 164 -30.57 1.66 7.46
C ALA A 164 -30.17 2.99 8.14
N ASP A 165 -30.02 2.95 9.44
CA ASP A 165 -29.41 4.03 10.22
C ASP A 165 -27.92 3.90 10.03
N ASP A 166 -27.43 4.34 8.84
CA ASP A 166 -26.01 4.40 8.52
C ASP A 166 -25.32 5.32 9.53
N ILE A 167 -24.83 4.73 10.59
CA ILE A 167 -24.07 5.45 11.60
C ILE A 167 -22.63 5.53 11.11
N VAL A 168 -22.06 6.72 11.10
CA VAL A 168 -20.63 6.89 10.84
C VAL A 168 -19.85 6.19 11.94
N PHE A 169 -19.09 5.16 11.57
CA PHE A 169 -18.23 4.40 12.47
C PHE A 169 -16.83 5.00 12.52
N ASP A 170 -16.27 5.36 11.35
CA ASP A 170 -14.97 6.01 11.21
C ASP A 170 -14.96 6.93 9.99
N ASP A 171 -14.58 8.19 10.18
CA ASP A 171 -14.43 9.20 9.14
C ASP A 171 -13.02 9.80 9.11
N LEU A 172 -12.06 9.08 9.66
CA LEU A 172 -10.68 9.55 9.83
C LEU A 172 -9.98 9.74 8.48
N VAL A 173 -9.60 10.98 8.20
CA VAL A 173 -8.77 11.29 7.03
C VAL A 173 -7.32 10.95 7.31
N ILE A 174 -6.72 10.11 6.47
CA ILE A 174 -5.33 9.69 6.59
C ILE A 174 -4.61 9.89 5.26
N SER A 175 -3.41 10.41 5.32
CA SER A 175 -2.47 10.32 4.19
C SER A 175 -1.13 9.74 4.63
N ALA A 176 -0.48 8.98 3.75
CA ALA A 176 0.76 8.30 4.08
C ALA A 176 1.64 8.05 2.84
N PHE A 177 2.94 8.19 3.03
CA PHE A 177 3.92 7.56 2.15
C PHE A 177 4.09 6.10 2.57
N MET A 178 3.95 5.19 1.61
CA MET A 178 3.96 3.75 1.84
C MET A 178 5.02 3.06 1.00
N VAL A 179 5.62 2.04 1.58
CA VAL A 179 6.48 1.07 0.89
C VAL A 179 5.77 -0.27 0.88
N TRP A 180 5.58 -0.81 -0.31
CA TRP A 180 4.91 -2.10 -0.53
C TRP A 180 5.91 -3.10 -1.10
N ASN A 181 6.04 -4.25 -0.45
CA ASN A 181 6.72 -5.39 -1.04
C ASN A 181 5.70 -6.18 -1.86
N VAL A 182 6.03 -6.43 -3.12
CA VAL A 182 5.20 -7.19 -4.04
C VAL A 182 5.98 -8.37 -4.61
N GLN A 183 5.28 -9.45 -4.90
CA GLN A 183 5.85 -10.68 -5.42
C GLN A 183 5.03 -11.19 -6.61
N LEU A 184 5.73 -11.71 -7.61
CA LEU A 184 5.11 -12.40 -8.74
C LEU A 184 4.62 -13.78 -8.28
N ASP A 185 3.30 -13.98 -8.28
CA ASP A 185 2.64 -15.21 -7.91
C ASP A 185 1.64 -15.60 -9.00
N ASN A 186 1.83 -16.81 -9.58
CA ASN A 186 1.00 -17.31 -10.69
C ASN A 186 0.84 -16.30 -11.85
N GLY A 187 1.93 -15.62 -12.22
CA GLY A 187 1.97 -14.67 -13.34
C GLY A 187 1.40 -13.27 -13.05
N THR A 188 1.00 -12.99 -11.82
CA THR A 188 0.45 -11.70 -11.36
C THR A 188 1.27 -11.17 -10.18
N TRP A 189 1.56 -9.87 -10.19
CA TRP A 189 2.20 -9.23 -9.06
C TRP A 189 1.17 -9.01 -7.95
N LYS A 190 1.45 -9.55 -6.75
CA LYS A 190 0.58 -9.49 -5.58
C LYS A 190 1.28 -8.84 -4.39
N TRP A 191 0.51 -8.30 -3.48
CA TRP A 191 1.00 -7.69 -2.25
C TRP A 191 1.48 -8.76 -1.26
N VAL A 192 2.62 -8.47 -0.60
CA VAL A 192 3.21 -9.29 0.47
C VAL A 192 3.13 -8.58 1.81
N SER A 193 3.61 -7.34 1.85
CA SER A 193 3.62 -6.50 3.05
C SER A 193 3.57 -5.04 2.67
N SER A 194 3.20 -4.19 3.64
CA SER A 194 3.28 -2.75 3.48
C SER A 194 3.74 -2.09 4.78
N THR A 195 4.43 -0.95 4.65
CA THR A 195 4.90 -0.15 5.78
C THR A 195 4.70 1.32 5.46
N ALA A 196 4.14 2.07 6.40
CA ALA A 196 4.10 3.52 6.31
C ALA A 196 5.44 4.11 6.74
N THR A 197 6.08 4.89 5.87
CA THR A 197 7.30 5.63 6.20
C THR A 197 7.00 7.01 6.79
N GLN A 198 5.86 7.58 6.40
CA GLN A 198 5.33 8.81 6.95
C GLN A 198 3.80 8.74 6.95
N ARG A 199 3.16 9.25 8.00
CA ARG A 199 1.70 9.29 8.13
C ARG A 199 1.26 10.62 8.70
N LYS A 200 0.12 11.12 8.20
CA LYS A 200 -0.56 12.31 8.73
C LYS A 200 -2.05 12.00 8.88
N ILE A 201 -2.61 12.41 10.00
CA ILE A 201 -4.05 12.38 10.29
C ILE A 201 -4.62 13.79 10.07
N GLY A 202 -5.82 13.87 9.51
CA GLY A 202 -6.53 15.14 9.30
C GLY A 202 -5.91 16.03 8.23
N GLY A 203 -5.15 15.48 7.27
CA GLY A 203 -4.55 16.28 6.20
C GLY A 203 -3.99 15.45 5.05
N ASP A 204 -3.66 16.12 3.95
CA ASP A 204 -3.11 15.52 2.73
C ASP A 204 -1.64 15.91 2.55
N ILE A 205 -0.71 14.96 2.79
CA ILE A 205 0.72 15.12 2.50
C ILE A 205 1.07 14.72 1.08
N CYS A 206 0.13 14.10 0.35
CA CYS A 206 0.33 13.62 -1.01
C CYS A 206 0.05 14.68 -2.07
N GLY A 207 -0.60 15.78 -1.69
CA GLY A 207 -1.00 16.84 -2.62
C GLY A 207 -2.06 16.40 -3.61
N PHE A 208 -2.98 15.52 -3.21
CA PHE A 208 -4.15 15.16 -4.02
C PHE A 208 -5.24 16.22 -3.94
N ALA A 209 -5.04 17.23 -3.12
CA ALA A 209 -6.05 18.24 -2.84
C ALA A 209 -6.61 18.85 -4.12
N ASN A 210 -7.89 18.83 -4.19
CA ASN A 210 -8.90 19.64 -4.85
C ASN A 210 -9.57 19.08 -6.04
#